data_1833a44f62d22063b284acce61e24630
#
_entry.id   1833a44f62d22063b284acce61e24630
#
_cell.length_a   1.000
_cell.length_b   1.000
_cell.length_c   1.000
_cell.angle_alpha   90.00
_cell.angle_beta   90.00
_cell.angle_gamma   90.00
#
_symmetry.space_group_name_H-M   'P 1'
#
loop_
_entity.id
_entity.type
_entity.pdbx_description
1 polymer ?
#
loop_
_entity_poly.entity_id
_entity_poly.type
_entity_poly.pdbx_seq_one_letter_code
_entity_poly.pdbx_strand_id
1 'polypeptide(L)'
;ATAIMGTFASAADILGDQIDILAAVHEKDEYEINDNLIIKPLPEEEAKKVEIVRGPNIKFLPVPEVPVQHLKVPVSLKGGDNISTDDITPASAEFSSMRSNIPLMSKYCYHRYDPEFSERAREMGSSIIIGGENYGQGSSREHAAINPMYLGVKCVIAKSIARIHKGNLVNHGIVPMLFEDPADYEKIDLRDELEIENFLDQIPTRRVVVKDVTKGFTFKTKLDLTDNELEVVLCGGQLRYLKRELVKQGVIDKE
;
A
#
# COMPACT_ATOMS: atom_id res chain seq x y z
N ALA A 1 -12.12 -36.37 6.08
CA ALA A 1 -11.77 -37.55 6.84
C ALA A 1 -11.91 -37.28 8.34
N THR A 2 -11.15 -36.41 8.94
CA THR A 2 -11.16 -36.09 10.39
C THR A 2 -12.54 -35.72 10.92
N ALA A 3 -13.34 -34.92 10.19
CA ALA A 3 -14.70 -34.54 10.60
C ALA A 3 -15.68 -35.71 10.62
N ILE A 4 -15.49 -36.72 9.74
CA ILE A 4 -16.33 -37.93 9.68
C ILE A 4 -15.93 -38.92 10.75
N MET A 5 -14.63 -39.12 10.97
CA MET A 5 -14.08 -40.08 11.90
C MET A 5 -14.04 -39.62 13.36
N GLY A 6 -14.16 -38.32 13.61
CA GLY A 6 -14.05 -37.72 14.95
C GLY A 6 -12.65 -37.75 15.56
N THR A 7 -11.64 -38.20 14.80
CA THR A 7 -10.22 -38.27 15.15
C THR A 7 -9.38 -37.81 13.97
N PHE A 8 -8.09 -37.53 14.17
CA PHE A 8 -7.20 -37.29 13.05
C PHE A 8 -7.17 -38.51 12.12
N ALA A 9 -7.61 -38.33 10.88
CA ALA A 9 -7.71 -39.38 9.88
C ALA A 9 -7.34 -38.84 8.49
N SER A 10 -6.65 -39.65 7.70
CA SER A 10 -6.38 -39.42 6.28
C SER A 10 -7.53 -39.91 5.41
N ALA A 11 -7.50 -39.63 4.12
CA ALA A 11 -8.43 -40.23 3.17
C ALA A 11 -8.27 -41.78 3.10
N ALA A 12 -7.06 -42.28 3.23
CA ALA A 12 -6.76 -43.70 3.24
C ALA A 12 -7.40 -44.45 4.43
N ASP A 13 -7.49 -43.79 5.61
CA ASP A 13 -8.14 -44.39 6.79
C ASP A 13 -9.65 -44.59 6.61
N ILE A 14 -10.30 -43.83 5.73
CA ILE A 14 -11.72 -43.98 5.41
C ILE A 14 -11.93 -44.90 4.25
N LEU A 15 -11.09 -44.82 3.21
CA LEU A 15 -11.29 -45.46 1.93
C LEU A 15 -10.55 -46.83 1.86
N GLY A 16 -9.64 -47.10 2.81
CA GLY A 16 -8.76 -48.24 2.79
C GLY A 16 -7.78 -48.23 1.61
N ASP A 17 -7.03 -49.31 1.46
CA ASP A 17 -6.06 -49.48 0.37
C ASP A 17 -6.71 -49.76 -1.01
N GLN A 18 -8.03 -49.63 -1.10
CA GLN A 18 -8.78 -50.00 -2.32
C GLN A 18 -8.83 -48.87 -3.36
N ILE A 19 -8.39 -47.66 -3.03
CA ILE A 19 -8.37 -46.56 -3.99
C ILE A 19 -6.92 -46.10 -4.22
N ASP A 20 -6.41 -46.48 -5.37
CA ASP A 20 -5.23 -45.84 -5.91
C ASP A 20 -5.61 -44.38 -6.32
N ILE A 21 -5.31 -43.41 -5.43
CA ILE A 21 -5.61 -41.98 -5.68
C ILE A 21 -4.86 -41.49 -6.92
N LEU A 22 -3.67 -42.03 -7.19
CA LEU A 22 -2.90 -41.67 -8.37
C LEU A 22 -3.52 -42.27 -9.65
N ALA A 23 -4.11 -43.46 -9.59
CA ALA A 23 -4.85 -44.04 -10.72
C ALA A 23 -6.20 -43.31 -10.96
N ALA A 24 -6.77 -42.66 -9.94
CA ALA A 24 -7.99 -41.88 -10.10
C ALA A 24 -7.74 -40.47 -10.71
N VAL A 25 -6.52 -39.97 -10.64
CA VAL A 25 -6.11 -38.76 -11.35
C VAL A 25 -5.69 -39.13 -12.76
N HIS A 26 -6.68 -39.29 -13.65
CA HIS A 26 -6.41 -39.44 -15.07
C HIS A 26 -5.94 -38.09 -15.59
N GLU A 27 -4.63 -37.92 -15.78
CA GLU A 27 -4.13 -36.90 -16.68
C GLU A 27 -4.67 -37.22 -18.08
N LYS A 28 -5.45 -36.31 -18.65
CA LYS A 28 -5.84 -36.46 -20.05
C LYS A 28 -4.59 -36.24 -20.89
N ASP A 29 -4.27 -37.18 -21.75
CA ASP A 29 -3.17 -37.04 -22.71
C ASP A 29 -3.41 -35.90 -23.71
N GLU A 30 -4.68 -35.56 -23.96
CA GLU A 30 -5.09 -34.46 -24.82
C GLU A 30 -6.30 -33.73 -24.22
N TYR A 31 -6.26 -32.38 -24.26
CA TYR A 31 -7.37 -31.53 -23.89
C TYR A 31 -8.02 -30.97 -25.16
N GLU A 32 -9.34 -31.03 -25.27
CA GLU A 32 -10.06 -30.25 -26.29
C GLU A 32 -9.95 -28.77 -25.95
N ILE A 33 -9.15 -28.07 -26.72
CA ILE A 33 -8.98 -26.61 -26.62
C ILE A 33 -9.98 -25.96 -27.56
N ASN A 34 -10.91 -25.19 -27.00
CA ASN A 34 -11.89 -24.43 -27.76
C ASN A 34 -11.64 -22.93 -27.57
N ASP A 35 -10.95 -22.33 -28.48
CA ASP A 35 -10.57 -20.92 -28.47
C ASP A 35 -11.64 -19.99 -29.10
N ASN A 36 -12.82 -20.50 -29.45
CA ASN A 36 -13.86 -19.74 -30.14
C ASN A 36 -14.36 -18.52 -29.38
N LEU A 37 -14.19 -18.47 -28.05
CA LEU A 37 -14.54 -17.34 -27.20
C LEU A 37 -13.36 -16.40 -26.90
N ILE A 38 -12.15 -16.75 -27.38
CA ILE A 38 -10.96 -15.92 -27.19
C ILE A 38 -10.89 -14.89 -28.31
N ILE A 39 -11.06 -13.63 -27.95
CA ILE A 39 -10.78 -12.50 -28.82
C ILE A 39 -9.27 -12.31 -28.86
N LYS A 40 -8.64 -12.66 -30.00
CA LYS A 40 -7.20 -12.51 -30.17
C LYS A 40 -6.81 -11.02 -30.17
N PRO A 41 -5.62 -10.66 -29.62
CA PRO A 41 -5.13 -9.30 -29.72
C PRO A 41 -4.99 -8.90 -31.21
N LEU A 42 -5.20 -7.61 -31.47
CA LEU A 42 -5.01 -7.07 -32.81
C LEU A 42 -3.53 -7.13 -33.22
N PRO A 43 -3.23 -7.23 -34.53
CA PRO A 43 -1.88 -7.01 -35.03
C PRO A 43 -1.33 -5.66 -34.57
N GLU A 44 -0.02 -5.55 -34.38
CA GLU A 44 0.64 -4.38 -33.76
C GLU A 44 0.24 -3.05 -34.45
N GLU A 45 0.20 -3.00 -35.76
CA GLU A 45 -0.14 -1.79 -36.52
C GLU A 45 -1.61 -1.36 -36.40
N GLU A 46 -2.50 -2.29 -36.10
CA GLU A 46 -3.90 -2.01 -35.82
C GLU A 46 -4.08 -1.64 -34.35
N ALA A 47 -3.37 -2.32 -33.44
CA ALA A 47 -3.41 -2.05 -32.00
C ALA A 47 -2.97 -0.63 -31.66
N LYS A 48 -1.96 -0.09 -32.36
CA LYS A 48 -1.50 1.31 -32.23
C LYS A 48 -2.57 2.36 -32.56
N LYS A 49 -3.59 2.00 -33.33
CA LYS A 49 -4.67 2.91 -33.78
C LYS A 49 -5.90 2.85 -32.85
N VAL A 50 -5.93 1.91 -31.91
CA VAL A 50 -7.07 1.74 -31.02
C VAL A 50 -7.11 2.86 -29.98
N GLU A 51 -8.20 3.60 -29.95
CA GLU A 51 -8.46 4.61 -28.93
C GLU A 51 -8.83 3.95 -27.59
N ILE A 52 -8.22 4.41 -26.52
CA ILE A 52 -8.52 3.94 -25.17
C ILE A 52 -9.78 4.65 -24.66
N VAL A 53 -10.91 3.93 -24.62
CA VAL A 53 -12.17 4.43 -24.04
C VAL A 53 -12.25 4.01 -22.58
N ARG A 54 -12.26 4.98 -21.66
CA ARG A 54 -12.39 4.73 -20.22
C ARG A 54 -13.85 4.93 -19.79
N GLY A 55 -14.32 4.02 -18.95
CA GLY A 55 -15.61 4.20 -18.29
C GLY A 55 -15.60 5.42 -17.32
N PRO A 56 -16.77 5.93 -16.92
CA PRO A 56 -16.89 7.18 -16.15
C PRO A 56 -16.20 7.13 -14.78
N ASN A 57 -16.11 5.94 -14.18
CA ASN A 57 -15.47 5.72 -12.89
C ASN A 57 -13.98 5.37 -12.98
N ILE A 58 -13.41 5.26 -14.18
CA ILE A 58 -11.99 4.96 -14.36
C ILE A 58 -11.23 6.28 -14.54
N LYS A 59 -10.42 6.63 -13.57
CA LYS A 59 -9.56 7.83 -13.59
C LYS A 59 -8.09 7.43 -13.72
N PHE A 60 -7.25 8.39 -14.09
CA PHE A 60 -5.81 8.16 -14.09
C PHE A 60 -5.32 7.84 -12.69
N LEU A 61 -4.40 6.87 -12.60
CA LEU A 61 -3.74 6.55 -11.35
C LEU A 61 -2.88 7.74 -10.91
N PRO A 62 -3.05 8.27 -9.68
CA PRO A 62 -2.18 9.31 -9.19
C PRO A 62 -0.76 8.77 -9.02
N VAL A 63 0.22 9.55 -9.45
CA VAL A 63 1.64 9.21 -9.32
C VAL A 63 2.20 9.91 -8.10
N PRO A 64 2.78 9.19 -7.13
CA PRO A 64 3.36 9.79 -5.94
C PRO A 64 4.55 10.69 -6.29
N GLU A 65 4.82 11.66 -5.42
CA GLU A 65 6.00 12.52 -5.51
C GLU A 65 7.22 11.82 -4.92
N VAL A 66 8.41 12.21 -5.37
CA VAL A 66 9.65 11.78 -4.73
C VAL A 66 9.81 12.45 -3.37
N PRO A 67 10.45 11.81 -2.38
CA PRO A 67 10.77 12.46 -1.13
C PRO A 67 11.60 13.73 -1.33
N VAL A 68 11.42 14.71 -0.46
CA VAL A 68 12.13 16.00 -0.50
C VAL A 68 13.28 16.03 0.51
N GLN A 69 14.27 16.91 0.27
CA GLN A 69 15.43 17.05 1.17
C GLN A 69 15.04 17.66 2.53
N HIS A 70 14.08 18.57 2.53
CA HIS A 70 13.55 19.19 3.75
C HIS A 70 12.03 19.00 3.78
N LEU A 71 11.54 18.29 4.78
CA LEU A 71 10.12 18.06 4.97
C LEU A 71 9.66 18.77 6.25
N LYS A 72 8.73 19.70 6.11
CA LYS A 72 8.10 20.40 7.23
C LYS A 72 6.60 20.42 7.00
N VAL A 73 5.86 19.64 7.76
CA VAL A 73 4.43 19.38 7.53
C VAL A 73 3.68 19.06 8.83
N PRO A 74 2.38 19.35 8.88
CA PRO A 74 1.56 19.04 10.05
C PRO A 74 1.19 17.55 10.16
N VAL A 75 0.83 17.14 11.36
CA VAL A 75 0.20 15.85 11.65
C VAL A 75 -1.27 15.92 11.25
N SER A 76 -1.67 15.13 10.23
CA SER A 76 -3.05 15.08 9.76
C SER A 76 -3.92 14.07 10.51
N LEU A 77 -3.31 13.08 11.15
CA LEU A 77 -3.99 12.08 11.98
C LEU A 77 -3.10 11.66 13.16
N LYS A 78 -3.69 11.62 14.35
CA LYS A 78 -3.17 10.91 15.51
C LYS A 78 -4.04 9.68 15.72
N GLY A 79 -3.65 8.54 15.13
CA GLY A 79 -4.37 7.28 15.21
C GLY A 79 -3.91 6.43 16.38
N GLY A 80 -4.83 5.73 17.03
CA GLY A 80 -4.55 4.78 18.11
C GLY A 80 -3.97 3.45 17.62
N ASP A 81 -4.03 2.44 18.48
CA ASP A 81 -3.61 1.08 18.17
C ASP A 81 -4.62 0.36 17.27
N ASN A 82 -4.12 -0.59 16.47
CA ASN A 82 -4.91 -1.48 15.63
C ASN A 82 -5.77 -0.79 14.56
N ILE A 83 -5.36 0.38 14.07
CA ILE A 83 -5.98 0.99 12.90
C ILE A 83 -5.94 -0.02 11.75
N SER A 84 -7.10 -0.46 11.30
CA SER A 84 -7.22 -1.44 10.24
C SER A 84 -7.21 -0.80 8.85
N THR A 85 -6.94 -1.61 7.82
CA THR A 85 -7.10 -1.14 6.43
C THR A 85 -8.55 -0.79 6.08
N ASP A 86 -9.55 -1.31 6.83
CA ASP A 86 -10.96 -0.92 6.71
C ASP A 86 -11.24 0.46 7.31
N ASP A 87 -10.54 0.81 8.40
CA ASP A 87 -10.61 2.15 8.97
C ASP A 87 -10.00 3.18 8.03
N ILE A 88 -8.85 2.83 7.40
CA ILE A 88 -8.18 3.72 6.46
C ILE A 88 -9.00 3.90 5.18
N THR A 89 -9.52 2.81 4.62
CA THR A 89 -10.30 2.85 3.37
C THR A 89 -11.43 1.84 3.40
N PRO A 90 -12.70 2.28 3.37
CA PRO A 90 -13.83 1.38 3.40
C PRO A 90 -13.86 0.48 2.15
N ALA A 91 -14.30 -0.78 2.33
CA ALA A 91 -14.32 -1.80 1.28
C ALA A 91 -15.66 -2.51 1.11
N SER A 92 -16.74 -1.93 1.60
CA SER A 92 -18.08 -2.47 1.37
C SER A 92 -18.47 -2.45 -0.11
N ALA A 93 -19.56 -3.15 -0.46
CA ALA A 93 -20.09 -3.20 -1.83
C ALA A 93 -20.37 -1.81 -2.41
N GLU A 94 -20.79 -0.86 -1.59
CA GLU A 94 -21.02 0.54 -1.95
C GLU A 94 -19.77 1.19 -2.55
N PHE A 95 -18.58 0.93 -1.97
CA PHE A 95 -17.32 1.53 -2.42
C PHE A 95 -16.66 0.75 -3.56
N SER A 96 -17.13 -0.48 -3.85
CA SER A 96 -16.52 -1.33 -4.87
C SER A 96 -16.53 -0.71 -6.27
N SER A 97 -17.60 0.00 -6.62
CA SER A 97 -17.74 0.68 -7.92
C SER A 97 -16.81 1.88 -8.10
N MET A 98 -16.29 2.44 -6.99
CA MET A 98 -15.44 3.64 -6.99
C MET A 98 -13.94 3.33 -6.93
N ARG A 99 -13.52 2.06 -6.85
CA ARG A 99 -12.12 1.68 -6.62
C ARG A 99 -11.14 2.25 -7.66
N SER A 100 -11.56 2.38 -8.91
CA SER A 100 -10.74 2.95 -9.98
C SER A 100 -10.80 4.48 -10.05
N ASN A 101 -11.50 5.12 -9.10
CA ASN A 101 -11.62 6.57 -9.00
C ASN A 101 -11.03 7.05 -7.68
N ILE A 102 -9.70 7.11 -7.62
CA ILE A 102 -8.96 7.50 -6.40
C ILE A 102 -9.38 8.89 -5.88
N PRO A 103 -9.58 9.93 -6.73
CA PRO A 103 -10.07 11.23 -6.27
C PRO A 103 -11.41 11.16 -5.52
N LEU A 104 -12.32 10.28 -5.96
CA LEU A 104 -13.60 10.08 -5.29
C LEU A 104 -13.43 9.23 -4.03
N MET A 105 -12.67 8.12 -4.14
CA MET A 105 -12.46 7.18 -3.05
C MET A 105 -11.72 7.81 -1.86
N SER A 106 -10.78 8.72 -2.12
CA SER A 106 -10.00 9.42 -1.09
C SER A 106 -10.85 10.28 -0.16
N LYS A 107 -12.04 10.72 -0.59
CA LYS A 107 -12.98 11.47 0.26
C LYS A 107 -13.48 10.68 1.46
N TYR A 108 -13.39 9.34 1.39
CA TYR A 108 -13.83 8.42 2.43
C TYR A 108 -12.67 7.83 3.25
N CYS A 109 -11.47 8.38 3.05
CA CYS A 109 -10.29 7.95 3.80
C CYS A 109 -10.49 8.26 5.29
N TYR A 110 -10.34 7.25 6.16
CA TYR A 110 -10.64 7.28 7.60
C TYR A 110 -12.09 7.64 7.97
N HIS A 111 -13.02 7.62 7.05
CA HIS A 111 -14.40 8.09 7.25
C HIS A 111 -15.08 7.55 8.52
N ARG A 112 -14.80 6.29 8.90
CA ARG A 112 -15.36 5.66 10.11
C ARG A 112 -14.60 6.00 11.39
N TYR A 113 -13.31 6.30 11.27
CA TYR A 113 -12.42 6.57 12.37
C TYR A 113 -12.35 8.07 12.70
N ASP A 114 -12.17 8.88 11.69
CA ASP A 114 -12.05 10.33 11.74
C ASP A 114 -12.70 10.93 10.48
N PRO A 115 -14.00 11.24 10.51
CA PRO A 115 -14.74 11.74 9.34
C PRO A 115 -14.18 13.02 8.72
N GLU A 116 -13.45 13.83 9.50
CA GLU A 116 -12.87 15.10 9.05
C GLU A 116 -11.49 14.93 8.38
N PHE A 117 -10.87 13.73 8.49
CA PHE A 117 -9.51 13.49 8.01
C PHE A 117 -9.31 13.90 6.55
N SER A 118 -10.18 13.47 5.65
CA SER A 118 -10.01 13.69 4.21
C SER A 118 -10.01 15.16 3.82
N GLU A 119 -10.87 15.96 4.46
CA GLU A 119 -10.93 17.40 4.24
C GLU A 119 -9.71 18.10 4.84
N ARG A 120 -9.41 17.79 6.09
CA ARG A 120 -8.23 18.30 6.81
C ARG A 120 -6.93 18.01 6.07
N ALA A 121 -6.70 16.77 5.62
CA ALA A 121 -5.49 16.40 4.89
C ALA A 121 -5.39 17.13 3.55
N ARG A 122 -6.51 17.34 2.86
CA ARG A 122 -6.56 18.12 1.61
C ARG A 122 -6.23 19.59 1.84
N GLU A 123 -6.73 20.21 2.89
CA GLU A 123 -6.42 21.58 3.25
C GLU A 123 -4.94 21.76 3.60
N MET A 124 -4.34 20.79 4.29
CA MET A 124 -2.93 20.78 4.62
C MET A 124 -2.03 20.59 3.38
N GLY A 125 -2.52 19.90 2.34
CA GLY A 125 -1.80 19.62 1.09
C GLY A 125 -0.66 18.63 1.24
N SER A 126 0.10 18.67 2.33
CA SER A 126 1.14 17.70 2.69
C SER A 126 1.10 17.45 4.19
N SER A 127 1.27 16.19 4.61
CA SER A 127 1.11 15.83 6.02
C SER A 127 1.82 14.53 6.40
N ILE A 128 1.84 14.27 7.72
CA ILE A 128 2.30 13.01 8.33
C ILE A 128 1.14 12.41 9.13
N ILE A 129 1.05 11.08 9.10
CA ILE A 129 0.15 10.32 9.97
C ILE A 129 0.96 9.74 11.14
N ILE A 130 0.45 9.88 12.35
CA ILE A 130 0.96 9.22 13.55
C ILE A 130 0.04 8.05 13.89
N GLY A 131 0.59 6.85 14.04
CA GLY A 131 -0.13 5.62 14.39
C GLY A 131 0.36 4.98 15.67
N GLY A 132 -0.50 4.20 16.32
CA GLY A 132 -0.15 3.36 17.46
C GLY A 132 0.45 2.02 17.03
N GLU A 133 0.19 0.96 17.81
CA GLU A 133 0.60 -0.40 17.51
C GLU A 133 -0.22 -0.99 16.36
N ASN A 134 0.44 -1.85 15.56
CA ASN A 134 -0.20 -2.67 14.53
C ASN A 134 -1.02 -1.84 13.51
N TYR A 135 -0.48 -0.68 13.12
CA TYR A 135 -1.12 0.21 12.14
C TYR A 135 -1.24 -0.44 10.76
N GLY A 136 -2.42 -0.35 10.13
CA GLY A 136 -2.70 -0.92 8.82
C GLY A 136 -2.95 -2.43 8.83
N GLN A 137 -3.32 -3.01 9.98
CA GLN A 137 -3.66 -4.42 10.10
C GLN A 137 -4.90 -4.79 9.25
N GLY A 138 -5.09 -6.07 8.98
CA GLY A 138 -6.25 -6.61 8.26
C GLY A 138 -5.95 -6.99 6.81
N SER A 139 -6.91 -6.78 5.91
CA SER A 139 -6.83 -7.20 4.51
C SER A 139 -5.75 -6.45 3.72
N SER A 140 -5.16 -7.14 2.73
CA SER A 140 -4.23 -6.52 1.77
C SER A 140 -4.98 -5.55 0.85
N ARG A 141 -4.81 -4.25 1.06
CA ARG A 141 -5.48 -3.18 0.30
C ARG A 141 -4.52 -2.07 -0.07
N GLU A 142 -4.24 -1.94 -1.35
CA GLU A 142 -3.44 -0.83 -1.87
C GLU A 142 -4.13 0.52 -1.64
N HIS A 143 -5.46 0.56 -1.68
CA HIS A 143 -6.24 1.77 -1.43
C HIS A 143 -5.99 2.39 -0.06
N ALA A 144 -5.62 1.57 0.94
CA ALA A 144 -5.22 2.05 2.26
C ALA A 144 -3.87 2.81 2.24
N ALA A 145 -3.10 2.75 1.16
CA ALA A 145 -1.91 3.55 0.94
C ALA A 145 -2.13 4.62 -0.14
N ILE A 146 -2.77 4.27 -1.27
CA ILE A 146 -2.93 5.20 -2.38
C ILE A 146 -3.88 6.36 -2.06
N ASN A 147 -4.92 6.16 -1.25
CA ASN A 147 -5.82 7.24 -0.86
C ASN A 147 -5.15 8.27 0.07
N PRO A 148 -4.46 7.89 1.17
CA PRO A 148 -3.65 8.83 1.95
C PRO A 148 -2.58 9.53 1.11
N MET A 149 -1.88 8.80 0.22
CA MET A 149 -0.90 9.38 -0.70
C MET A 149 -1.53 10.47 -1.58
N TYR A 150 -2.71 10.19 -2.16
CA TYR A 150 -3.44 11.16 -2.97
C TYR A 150 -3.85 12.42 -2.18
N LEU A 151 -4.13 12.26 -0.88
CA LEU A 151 -4.41 13.38 0.03
C LEU A 151 -3.17 14.10 0.55
N GLY A 152 -1.97 13.76 0.06
CA GLY A 152 -0.74 14.44 0.39
C GLY A 152 0.04 13.87 1.57
N VAL A 153 -0.34 12.70 2.10
CA VAL A 153 0.44 12.04 3.16
C VAL A 153 1.81 11.62 2.63
N LYS A 154 2.88 12.09 3.27
CA LYS A 154 4.27 11.81 2.90
C LYS A 154 4.90 10.68 3.72
N CYS A 155 4.54 10.61 5.00
CA CYS A 155 5.09 9.63 5.93
C CYS A 155 4.00 9.10 6.85
N VAL A 156 4.21 7.88 7.32
CA VAL A 156 3.50 7.29 8.46
C VAL A 156 4.54 6.98 9.53
N ILE A 157 4.38 7.52 10.73
CA ILE A 157 5.21 7.22 11.90
C ILE A 157 4.34 6.46 12.89
N ALA A 158 4.70 5.23 13.23
CA ALA A 158 3.88 4.40 14.13
C ALA A 158 4.74 3.63 15.14
N LYS A 159 4.12 3.12 16.21
CA LYS A 159 4.78 2.19 17.14
C LYS A 159 5.14 0.89 16.42
N SER A 160 4.20 0.35 15.61
CA SER A 160 4.44 -0.76 14.68
C SER A 160 3.49 -0.69 13.49
N ILE A 161 3.90 -1.27 12.34
CA ILE A 161 3.14 -1.26 11.09
C ILE A 161 2.97 -2.69 10.59
N ALA A 162 1.76 -3.07 10.21
CA ALA A 162 1.47 -4.38 9.66
C ALA A 162 2.28 -4.63 8.35
N ARG A 163 2.88 -5.80 8.24
CA ARG A 163 3.84 -6.15 7.18
C ARG A 163 3.34 -5.85 5.76
N ILE A 164 2.12 -6.26 5.42
CA ILE A 164 1.56 -6.04 4.08
C ILE A 164 1.32 -4.55 3.84
N HIS A 165 0.80 -3.85 4.84
CA HIS A 165 0.54 -2.41 4.72
C HIS A 165 1.84 -1.61 4.58
N LYS A 166 2.92 -2.00 5.28
CA LYS A 166 4.26 -1.41 5.11
C LYS A 166 4.69 -1.47 3.64
N GLY A 167 4.55 -2.64 2.99
CA GLY A 167 4.86 -2.79 1.57
C GLY A 167 3.99 -1.91 0.68
N ASN A 168 2.70 -1.77 0.97
CA ASN A 168 1.80 -0.89 0.22
C ASN A 168 2.18 0.58 0.37
N LEU A 169 2.58 1.03 1.57
CA LEU A 169 3.08 2.39 1.79
C LEU A 169 4.31 2.68 0.92
N VAL A 170 5.30 1.77 0.95
CA VAL A 170 6.52 1.84 0.11
C VAL A 170 6.17 1.91 -1.37
N ASN A 171 5.27 1.04 -1.85
CA ASN A 171 4.85 1.00 -3.26
C ASN A 171 4.24 2.32 -3.73
N HIS A 172 3.59 3.05 -2.84
CA HIS A 172 2.97 4.35 -3.13
C HIS A 172 3.79 5.55 -2.64
N GLY A 173 5.08 5.37 -2.35
CA GLY A 173 5.99 6.47 -2.02
C GLY A 173 5.74 7.15 -0.66
N ILE A 174 4.94 6.52 0.22
CA ILE A 174 4.80 6.97 1.61
C ILE A 174 5.90 6.30 2.43
N VAL A 175 6.69 7.09 3.15
CA VAL A 175 7.79 6.57 3.97
C VAL A 175 7.28 6.00 5.28
N PRO A 176 7.34 4.67 5.52
CA PRO A 176 6.95 4.07 6.78
C PRO A 176 8.10 4.16 7.78
N MET A 177 7.86 4.81 8.91
CA MET A 177 8.82 4.99 9.99
C MET A 177 8.27 4.43 11.29
N LEU A 178 9.14 3.85 12.12
CA LEU A 178 8.79 3.34 13.44
C LEU A 178 9.46 4.19 14.51
N PHE A 179 8.76 4.51 15.59
CA PHE A 179 9.38 5.14 16.76
C PHE A 179 10.54 4.28 17.27
N GLU A 180 11.71 4.86 17.55
CA GLU A 180 12.78 4.17 18.29
C GLU A 180 12.38 4.00 19.76
N ASP A 181 11.80 5.05 20.36
CA ASP A 181 11.16 5.00 21.68
C ASP A 181 9.63 5.13 21.51
N PRO A 182 8.84 4.06 21.79
CA PRO A 182 7.38 4.12 21.69
C PRO A 182 6.73 5.19 22.59
N ALA A 183 7.41 5.65 23.64
CA ALA A 183 6.90 6.70 24.53
C ALA A 183 6.83 8.08 23.83
N ASP A 184 7.60 8.29 22.77
CA ASP A 184 7.53 9.54 22.00
C ASP A 184 6.18 9.72 21.29
N TYR A 185 5.48 8.62 21.02
CA TYR A 185 4.12 8.67 20.47
C TYR A 185 3.18 9.53 21.33
N GLU A 186 3.25 9.42 22.66
CA GLU A 186 2.35 10.14 23.57
C GLU A 186 2.59 11.66 23.57
N LYS A 187 3.75 12.11 23.12
CA LYS A 187 4.14 13.52 23.13
C LYS A 187 3.62 14.31 21.92
N ILE A 188 3.20 13.61 20.85
CA ILE A 188 2.79 14.23 19.58
C ILE A 188 1.28 14.33 19.56
N ASP A 189 0.74 15.46 19.11
CA ASP A 189 -0.70 15.68 18.95
C ASP A 189 -1.09 15.93 17.49
N LEU A 190 -2.40 15.85 17.24
CA LEU A 190 -2.99 16.24 15.95
C LEU A 190 -2.65 17.72 15.67
N ARG A 191 -2.22 18.02 14.44
CA ARG A 191 -1.80 19.32 13.94
C ARG A 191 -0.44 19.82 14.47
N ASP A 192 0.30 19.05 15.26
CA ASP A 192 1.70 19.40 15.53
C ASP A 192 2.47 19.49 14.22
N GLU A 193 3.35 20.48 14.09
CA GLU A 193 4.20 20.67 12.93
C GLU A 193 5.50 19.89 13.12
N LEU A 194 5.73 18.90 12.26
CA LEU A 194 6.92 18.06 12.27
C LEU A 194 7.89 18.48 11.17
N GLU A 195 9.18 18.54 11.49
CA GLU A 195 10.25 18.91 10.61
C GLU A 195 11.32 17.82 10.53
N ILE A 196 11.71 17.48 9.31
CA ILE A 196 12.79 16.53 9.01
C ILE A 196 13.77 17.22 8.07
N GLU A 197 14.91 17.63 8.60
CA GLU A 197 16.01 18.17 7.81
C GLU A 197 16.83 17.05 7.18
N ASN A 198 17.41 17.29 6.00
CA ASN A 198 18.25 16.31 5.29
C ASN A 198 17.58 14.94 5.12
N PHE A 199 16.27 14.92 4.86
CA PHE A 199 15.47 13.70 4.86
C PHE A 199 15.99 12.67 3.85
N LEU A 200 16.33 13.08 2.61
CA LEU A 200 16.87 12.19 1.60
C LEU A 200 18.18 11.53 2.04
N ASP A 201 19.04 12.23 2.80
CA ASP A 201 20.29 11.71 3.28
C ASP A 201 20.10 10.78 4.48
N GLN A 202 19.02 10.96 5.23
CA GLN A 202 18.69 10.13 6.39
C GLN A 202 18.05 8.79 6.01
N ILE A 203 17.20 8.74 4.96
CA ILE A 203 16.51 7.51 4.54
C ILE A 203 17.47 6.33 4.34
N PRO A 204 18.60 6.47 3.61
CA PRO A 204 19.56 5.36 3.44
C PRO A 204 20.21 4.88 4.73
N THR A 205 20.29 5.72 5.76
CA THR A 205 20.84 5.33 7.07
C THR A 205 19.88 4.48 7.90
N ARG A 206 18.64 4.36 7.46
CA ARG A 206 17.53 3.71 8.17
C ARG A 206 17.17 4.35 9.51
N ARG A 207 17.65 5.55 9.77
CA ARG A 207 17.34 6.33 10.97
C ARG A 207 17.02 7.75 10.58
N VAL A 208 15.89 8.24 11.08
CA VAL A 208 15.42 9.59 10.79
C VAL A 208 15.17 10.34 12.08
N VAL A 209 15.75 11.51 12.19
CA VAL A 209 15.55 12.44 13.30
C VAL A 209 14.40 13.38 12.92
N VAL A 210 13.38 13.42 13.75
CA VAL A 210 12.19 14.23 13.57
C VAL A 210 12.11 15.26 14.68
N LYS A 211 11.90 16.51 14.34
CA LYS A 211 11.68 17.59 15.28
C LYS A 211 10.20 17.98 15.29
N ASP A 212 9.59 17.95 16.45
CA ASP A 212 8.30 18.61 16.67
C ASP A 212 8.56 20.09 16.91
N VAL A 213 8.22 20.91 15.93
CA VAL A 213 8.44 22.36 15.97
C VAL A 213 7.45 23.03 16.92
N THR A 214 6.23 22.50 16.99
CA THR A 214 5.15 23.03 17.84
C THR A 214 5.51 22.94 19.32
N LYS A 215 6.06 21.80 19.74
CA LYS A 215 6.37 21.52 21.15
C LYS A 215 7.85 21.65 21.51
N GLY A 216 8.73 21.83 20.50
CA GLY A 216 10.15 22.09 20.71
C GLY A 216 10.97 20.88 21.18
N PHE A 217 10.58 19.65 20.83
CA PHE A 217 11.37 18.47 21.13
C PHE A 217 11.75 17.69 19.89
N THR A 218 12.71 16.78 20.02
CA THR A 218 13.22 15.95 18.93
C THR A 218 13.13 14.49 19.33
N PHE A 219 12.73 13.64 18.40
CA PHE A 219 12.67 12.19 18.58
C PHE A 219 13.29 11.47 17.39
N LYS A 220 13.56 10.18 17.57
CA LYS A 220 14.19 9.33 16.54
C LYS A 220 13.23 8.27 16.06
N THR A 221 13.33 8.00 14.77
CA THR A 221 12.59 6.92 14.13
C THR A 221 13.54 6.01 13.36
N LYS A 222 13.11 4.79 13.12
CA LYS A 222 13.83 3.80 12.31
C LYS A 222 12.98 3.35 11.12
N LEU A 223 13.65 3.01 10.02
CA LEU A 223 13.03 2.40 8.84
C LEU A 223 13.38 0.91 8.81
N ASP A 224 12.37 0.06 8.99
CA ASP A 224 12.48 -1.40 8.83
C ASP A 224 12.22 -1.75 7.36
N LEU A 225 13.17 -1.39 6.48
CA LEU A 225 13.10 -1.56 5.04
C LEU A 225 14.31 -2.33 4.52
N THR A 226 14.11 -3.17 3.51
CA THR A 226 15.20 -3.77 2.74
C THR A 226 15.88 -2.74 1.84
N ASP A 227 17.05 -3.07 1.27
CA ASP A 227 17.74 -2.17 0.33
C ASP A 227 16.87 -1.83 -0.89
N ASN A 228 16.17 -2.82 -1.42
CA ASN A 228 15.26 -2.61 -2.55
C ASN A 228 14.08 -1.70 -2.17
N GLU A 229 13.47 -1.88 -1.01
CA GLU A 229 12.39 -1.01 -0.53
C GLU A 229 12.86 0.43 -0.31
N LEU A 230 14.10 0.64 0.15
CA LEU A 230 14.71 1.98 0.25
C LEU A 230 14.83 2.64 -1.13
N GLU A 231 15.30 1.92 -2.15
CA GLU A 231 15.38 2.45 -3.51
C GLU A 231 14.00 2.80 -4.08
N VAL A 232 12.99 1.96 -3.82
CA VAL A 232 11.60 2.21 -4.24
C VAL A 232 11.07 3.50 -3.60
N VAL A 233 11.26 3.67 -2.29
CA VAL A 233 10.85 4.89 -1.57
C VAL A 233 11.56 6.12 -2.11
N LEU A 234 12.88 6.06 -2.32
CA LEU A 234 13.67 7.17 -2.86
C LEU A 234 13.26 7.55 -4.30
N CYS A 235 12.74 6.59 -5.07
CA CYS A 235 12.14 6.87 -6.38
C CYS A 235 10.74 7.50 -6.30
N GLY A 236 10.11 7.54 -5.12
CA GLY A 236 8.71 7.96 -4.98
C GLY A 236 7.73 6.86 -5.33
N GLY A 237 8.08 5.58 -5.06
CA GLY A 237 7.20 4.42 -5.22
C GLY A 237 7.54 3.49 -6.38
N GLN A 238 6.86 2.34 -6.39
CA GLN A 238 7.17 1.21 -7.27
C GLN A 238 7.07 1.54 -8.76
N LEU A 239 6.08 2.33 -9.19
CA LEU A 239 5.92 2.66 -10.62
C LEU A 239 7.08 3.51 -11.15
N ARG A 240 7.54 4.49 -10.37
CA ARG A 240 8.70 5.32 -10.74
C ARG A 240 10.00 4.51 -10.70
N TYR A 241 10.13 3.63 -9.72
CA TYR A 241 11.25 2.70 -9.65
C TYR A 241 11.30 1.80 -10.88
N LEU A 242 10.18 1.18 -11.26
CA LEU A 242 10.08 0.34 -12.45
C LEU A 242 10.40 1.12 -13.73
N LYS A 243 9.84 2.33 -13.90
CA LYS A 243 10.16 3.20 -15.05
C LYS A 243 11.68 3.44 -15.13
N ARG A 244 12.31 3.78 -13.99
CA ARG A 244 13.78 3.99 -13.93
C ARG A 244 14.56 2.75 -14.40
N GLU A 245 14.16 1.56 -13.93
CA GLU A 245 14.85 0.32 -14.30
C GLU A 245 14.63 -0.05 -15.78
N LEU A 246 13.43 0.13 -16.32
CA LEU A 246 13.14 -0.11 -17.74
C LEU A 246 13.92 0.84 -18.66
N VAL A 247 14.07 2.11 -18.27
CA VAL A 247 14.93 3.08 -18.99
C VAL A 247 16.40 2.64 -18.95
N LYS A 248 16.91 2.20 -17.77
CA LYS A 248 18.30 1.69 -17.67
C LYS A 248 18.54 0.46 -18.55
N GLN A 249 17.53 -0.39 -18.73
CA GLN A 249 17.61 -1.59 -19.57
C GLN A 249 17.38 -1.27 -21.07
N GLY A 250 17.06 -0.04 -21.43
CA GLY A 250 16.77 0.36 -22.82
C GLY A 250 15.45 -0.20 -23.37
N VAL A 251 14.52 -0.59 -22.48
CA VAL A 251 13.20 -1.11 -22.87
C VAL A 251 12.24 0.03 -23.22
N ILE A 252 12.38 1.18 -22.57
CA ILE A 252 11.61 2.40 -22.85
C ILE A 252 12.56 3.60 -22.93
N ASP A 253 12.15 4.62 -23.69
CA ASP A 253 12.91 5.84 -23.82
C ASP A 253 12.84 6.70 -22.55
N LYS A 254 13.88 7.50 -22.35
CA LYS A 254 13.93 8.52 -21.31
C LYS A 254 13.15 9.74 -21.83
N GLU A 255 11.89 9.88 -21.45
CA GLU A 255 11.13 11.14 -21.59
C GLU A 255 11.48 12.15 -20.52
#